data_c7b964332849a9c584ed2db95f8252e1
#
_entry.id   c7b964332849a9c584ed2db95f8252e1
#
_cell.length_a   1.000
_cell.length_b   1.000
_cell.length_c   1.000
_cell.angle_alpha   90.00
_cell.angle_beta   90.00
_cell.angle_gamma   90.00
#
_symmetry.space_group_name_H-M   'P 1'
#
loop_
_entity.id
_entity.type
_entity.pdbx_description
1 polymer ?
#
loop_
_entity_poly.entity_id
_entity_poly.type
_entity_poly.pdbx_seq_one_letter_code
_entity_poly.pdbx_strand_id
1 'polypeptide(L)'
;RGLGDVYKRQAETPAVCPQLHMPLQSGSDKVLKDMRRSYRTKKFLRILDEVRDKIPHAAITTDIIVGFPGETEEDFQDTMELVRRARFASAFTFQYSPRPGTPAAEMEDQIPKEVVQDRFERLVALQDSIQAEANKKLIGTDVELLVQAEGGRKNDETHRMTGRARDGRLVHFT
;
A
#
# COMPACT_ATOMS: atom_id res chain seq x y z
N ARG A 1 3.00 -22.29 5.93
CA ARG A 1 4.15 -21.55 5.37
C ARG A 1 3.86 -20.08 5.52
N GLY A 2 4.65 -19.36 6.32
CA GLY A 2 4.40 -17.96 6.63
C GLY A 2 5.07 -17.02 5.62
N LEU A 3 4.67 -15.74 5.62
CA LEU A 3 5.25 -14.67 4.79
C LEU A 3 6.80 -14.66 4.88
N GLY A 4 7.34 -15.07 6.05
CA GLY A 4 8.77 -15.17 6.30
C GLY A 4 9.57 -16.07 5.36
N ASP A 5 8.95 -17.13 4.82
CA ASP A 5 9.63 -18.02 3.87
C ASP A 5 9.58 -17.44 2.44
N VAL A 6 8.56 -16.61 2.13
CA VAL A 6 8.36 -16.03 0.80
C VAL A 6 9.44 -15.00 0.49
N TYR A 7 9.63 -13.98 1.35
CA TYR A 7 10.60 -12.93 1.07
C TYR A 7 12.06 -13.42 1.14
N LYS A 8 12.36 -14.45 1.96
CA LYS A 8 13.69 -15.07 1.97
C LYS A 8 14.01 -15.69 0.60
N ARG A 9 13.07 -16.48 0.05
CA ARG A 9 13.23 -17.06 -1.29
C ARG A 9 13.30 -16.00 -2.37
N GLN A 10 12.53 -14.93 -2.24
CA GLN A 10 12.55 -13.81 -3.17
C GLN A 10 13.92 -13.09 -3.16
N ALA A 11 14.51 -12.88 -1.98
CA ALA A 11 15.84 -12.29 -1.85
C ALA A 11 16.94 -13.13 -2.49
N GLU A 12 16.80 -14.47 -2.48
CA GLU A 12 17.76 -15.42 -3.03
C GLU A 12 17.57 -15.70 -4.52
N THR A 13 16.49 -15.16 -5.13
CA THR A 13 16.11 -15.48 -6.52
C THR A 13 16.10 -14.21 -7.38
N PRO A 14 17.20 -13.89 -8.09
CA PRO A 14 17.32 -12.65 -8.88
C PRO A 14 16.26 -12.48 -9.98
N ALA A 15 15.69 -13.57 -10.48
CA ALA A 15 14.62 -13.54 -11.47
C ALA A 15 13.29 -13.02 -10.92
N VAL A 16 13.09 -13.02 -9.58
CA VAL A 16 11.87 -12.53 -8.95
C VAL A 16 11.99 -11.03 -8.72
N CYS A 17 10.98 -10.29 -9.14
CA CYS A 17 10.93 -8.84 -8.95
C CYS A 17 10.86 -8.48 -7.45
N PRO A 18 11.59 -7.43 -7.00
CA PRO A 18 11.64 -7.02 -5.60
C PRO A 18 10.38 -6.22 -5.21
N GLN A 19 9.20 -6.78 -5.48
CA GLN A 19 7.91 -6.21 -5.14
C GLN A 19 7.14 -7.17 -4.25
N LEU A 20 6.61 -6.69 -3.13
CA LEU A 20 5.79 -7.45 -2.21
C LEU A 20 4.49 -6.70 -1.91
N HIS A 21 3.37 -7.43 -1.96
CA HIS A 21 2.10 -6.90 -1.50
C HIS A 21 1.82 -7.40 -0.08
N MET A 22 1.73 -6.46 0.86
CA MET A 22 1.55 -6.73 2.29
C MET A 22 0.32 -5.96 2.80
N PRO A 23 -0.91 -6.54 2.72
CA PRO A 23 -2.12 -5.87 3.17
C PRO A 23 -2.07 -5.51 4.65
N LEU A 24 -2.08 -4.20 4.96
CA LEU A 24 -2.09 -3.67 6.34
C LEU A 24 -3.51 -3.59 6.90
N GLN A 25 -4.43 -3.11 6.11
CA GLN A 25 -5.83 -2.81 6.38
C GLN A 25 -6.04 -1.60 7.32
N SER A 26 -5.39 -1.53 8.47
CA SER A 26 -5.41 -0.42 9.43
C SER A 26 -4.10 -0.38 10.23
N GLY A 27 -3.71 0.79 10.66
CA GLY A 27 -2.59 1.01 11.60
C GLY A 27 -2.99 0.93 13.07
N SER A 28 -4.27 0.76 13.38
CA SER A 28 -4.76 0.57 14.76
C SER A 28 -4.93 -0.91 15.10
N ASP A 29 -4.34 -1.34 16.20
CA ASP A 29 -4.50 -2.71 16.70
C ASP A 29 -5.94 -3.01 17.14
N LYS A 30 -6.69 -1.98 17.60
CA LYS A 30 -8.12 -2.08 17.91
C LYS A 30 -8.91 -2.38 16.64
N VAL A 31 -8.74 -1.56 15.60
CA VAL A 31 -9.45 -1.74 14.34
C VAL A 31 -9.08 -3.08 13.67
N LEU A 32 -7.81 -3.48 13.70
CA LEU A 32 -7.38 -4.79 13.21
C LEU A 32 -8.05 -5.96 13.96
N LYS A 33 -8.26 -5.81 15.28
CA LYS A 33 -9.00 -6.79 16.08
C LYS A 33 -10.45 -6.86 15.65
N ASP A 34 -11.10 -5.71 15.49
CA ASP A 34 -12.50 -5.61 15.10
C ASP A 34 -12.73 -6.13 13.66
N MET A 35 -11.76 -5.93 12.77
CA MET A 35 -11.70 -6.56 11.43
C MET A 35 -11.36 -8.06 11.49
N ARG A 36 -11.17 -8.65 12.67
CA ARG A 36 -10.78 -10.05 12.89
C ARG A 36 -9.48 -10.45 12.19
N ARG A 37 -8.51 -9.53 12.11
CA ARG A 37 -7.19 -9.83 11.56
C ARG A 37 -6.34 -10.60 12.58
N SER A 38 -5.60 -11.61 12.09
CA SER A 38 -4.75 -12.48 12.94
C SER A 38 -3.42 -11.85 13.34
N TYR A 39 -3.09 -10.67 12.81
CA TYR A 39 -1.87 -9.93 13.12
C TYR A 39 -2.18 -8.59 13.80
N ARG A 40 -1.12 -7.96 14.30
CA ARG A 40 -1.11 -6.62 14.90
C ARG A 40 0.04 -5.81 14.29
N THR A 41 0.02 -4.51 14.48
CA THR A 41 0.95 -3.54 13.91
C THR A 41 2.41 -3.87 14.23
N LYS A 42 2.72 -4.26 15.46
CA LYS A 42 4.07 -4.67 15.86
C LYS A 42 4.62 -5.84 15.02
N LYS A 43 3.78 -6.86 14.76
CA LYS A 43 4.18 -8.00 13.92
C LYS A 43 4.34 -7.59 12.47
N PHE A 44 3.44 -6.74 11.97
CA PHE A 44 3.51 -6.22 10.62
C PHE A 44 4.81 -5.42 10.38
N LEU A 45 5.12 -4.48 11.28
CA LEU A 45 6.33 -3.67 11.19
C LEU A 45 7.61 -4.51 11.29
N ARG A 46 7.64 -5.51 12.16
CA ARG A 46 8.78 -6.43 12.23
C ARG A 46 9.02 -7.15 10.91
N ILE A 47 7.96 -7.65 10.26
CA ILE A 47 8.09 -8.32 8.95
C ILE A 47 8.55 -7.32 7.90
N LEU A 48 8.03 -6.08 7.91
CA LEU A 48 8.43 -5.00 7.02
C LEU A 48 9.94 -4.70 7.14
N ASP A 49 10.43 -4.58 8.37
CA ASP A 49 11.85 -4.32 8.66
C ASP A 49 12.72 -5.51 8.19
N GLU A 50 12.30 -6.76 8.48
CA GLU A 50 12.99 -7.97 8.00
C GLU A 50 13.04 -8.08 6.47
N VAL A 51 11.98 -7.66 5.77
CA VAL A 51 11.96 -7.62 4.30
C VAL A 51 13.00 -6.61 3.78
N ARG A 52 13.05 -5.41 4.37
CA ARG A 52 13.98 -4.36 3.95
C ARG A 52 15.43 -4.69 4.23
N ASP A 53 15.70 -5.37 5.33
CA ASP A 53 17.05 -5.87 5.63
C ASP A 53 17.57 -6.85 4.58
N LYS A 54 16.68 -7.69 4.03
CA LYS A 54 17.05 -8.70 3.04
C LYS A 54 16.96 -8.20 1.59
N ILE A 55 16.02 -7.29 1.33
CA ILE A 55 15.77 -6.70 0.01
C ILE A 55 15.70 -5.18 0.20
N PRO A 56 16.84 -4.47 0.32
CA PRO A 56 16.87 -3.03 0.65
C PRO A 56 16.08 -2.14 -0.30
N HIS A 57 15.91 -2.56 -1.56
CA HIS A 57 15.18 -1.84 -2.60
C HIS A 57 13.77 -2.41 -2.85
N ALA A 58 13.24 -3.21 -1.92
CA ALA A 58 11.90 -3.79 -2.06
C ALA A 58 10.83 -2.70 -2.15
N ALA A 59 10.03 -2.77 -3.20
CA ALA A 59 8.79 -2.01 -3.32
C ALA A 59 7.67 -2.74 -2.56
N ILE A 60 7.25 -2.17 -1.44
CA ILE A 60 6.20 -2.76 -0.62
C ILE A 60 4.91 -2.00 -0.88
N THR A 61 3.88 -2.72 -1.34
CA THR A 61 2.54 -2.19 -1.57
C THR A 61 1.58 -2.73 -0.51
N THR A 62 0.48 -2.01 -0.28
CA THR A 62 -0.47 -2.36 0.78
C THR A 62 -1.91 -2.03 0.40
N ASP A 63 -2.86 -2.56 1.17
CA ASP A 63 -4.26 -2.14 1.19
C ASP A 63 -4.57 -1.49 2.53
N ILE A 64 -5.34 -0.40 2.51
CA ILE A 64 -5.80 0.30 3.72
C ILE A 64 -7.29 0.63 3.56
N ILE A 65 -8.07 0.38 4.60
CA ILE A 65 -9.48 0.71 4.68
C ILE A 65 -9.65 1.79 5.75
N VAL A 66 -10.27 2.92 5.40
CA VAL A 66 -10.62 3.98 6.33
C VAL A 66 -12.11 3.97 6.62
N GLY A 67 -12.50 4.42 7.81
CA GLY A 67 -13.89 4.51 8.21
C GLY A 67 -14.54 3.17 8.57
N PHE A 68 -13.75 2.20 9.00
CA PHE A 68 -14.32 0.97 9.56
C PHE A 68 -15.16 1.30 10.80
N PRO A 69 -16.35 0.67 11.02
CA PRO A 69 -17.17 0.95 12.18
C PRO A 69 -16.38 0.97 13.49
N GLY A 70 -16.60 1.99 14.32
CA GLY A 70 -15.89 2.20 15.58
C GLY A 70 -14.47 2.74 15.47
N GLU A 71 -13.97 3.06 14.28
CA GLU A 71 -12.65 3.72 14.09
C GLU A 71 -12.72 5.15 14.66
N THR A 72 -11.90 5.46 15.66
CA THR A 72 -11.77 6.81 16.21
C THR A 72 -10.78 7.65 15.38
N GLU A 73 -10.68 8.95 15.68
CA GLU A 73 -9.65 9.79 15.06
C GLU A 73 -8.23 9.34 15.50
N GLU A 74 -8.07 8.91 16.75
CA GLU A 74 -6.80 8.35 17.23
C GLU A 74 -6.41 7.09 16.45
N ASP A 75 -7.36 6.17 16.24
CA ASP A 75 -7.14 4.96 15.43
C ASP A 75 -6.70 5.32 13.99
N PHE A 76 -7.29 6.37 13.42
CA PHE A 76 -6.90 6.86 12.11
C PHE A 76 -5.50 7.50 12.14
N GLN A 77 -5.15 8.27 13.18
CA GLN A 77 -3.80 8.82 13.33
C GLN A 77 -2.75 7.73 13.50
N ASP A 78 -3.04 6.64 14.19
CA ASP A 78 -2.15 5.47 14.25
C ASP A 78 -1.89 4.89 12.84
N THR A 79 -2.94 4.87 11.99
CA THR A 79 -2.81 4.44 10.59
C THR A 79 -1.91 5.41 9.80
N MET A 80 -2.10 6.72 9.96
CA MET A 80 -1.27 7.74 9.32
C MET A 80 0.20 7.62 9.73
N GLU A 81 0.46 7.42 11.05
CA GLU A 81 1.83 7.27 11.56
C GLU A 81 2.50 6.01 11.04
N LEU A 82 1.77 4.90 10.99
CA LEU A 82 2.30 3.66 10.42
C LEU A 82 2.63 3.83 8.94
N VAL A 83 1.80 4.51 8.16
CA VAL A 83 2.08 4.80 6.74
C VAL A 83 3.33 5.67 6.57
N ARG A 84 3.51 6.72 7.42
CA ARG A 84 4.72 7.54 7.42
C ARG A 84 5.98 6.70 7.68
N ARG A 85 5.92 5.81 8.67
CA ARG A 85 7.02 4.91 9.00
C ARG A 85 7.25 3.85 7.94
N ALA A 86 6.18 3.25 7.45
CA ALA A 86 6.25 2.15 6.48
C ALA A 86 6.70 2.62 5.09
N ARG A 87 6.41 3.87 4.70
CA ARG A 87 6.79 4.43 3.39
C ARG A 87 6.51 3.45 2.25
N PHE A 88 5.25 3.07 2.11
CA PHE A 88 4.82 2.16 1.06
C PHE A 88 5.11 2.73 -0.33
N ALA A 89 5.52 1.87 -1.26
CA ALA A 89 5.72 2.25 -2.66
C ALA A 89 4.39 2.63 -3.33
N SER A 90 3.29 1.97 -2.89
CA SER A 90 1.92 2.30 -3.28
C SER A 90 0.95 1.74 -2.23
N ALA A 91 -0.18 2.42 -2.04
CA ALA A 91 -1.27 1.92 -1.21
C ALA A 91 -2.60 1.98 -1.98
N PHE A 92 -3.33 0.88 -1.98
CA PHE A 92 -4.71 0.87 -2.41
C PHE A 92 -5.57 1.28 -1.21
N THR A 93 -6.10 2.49 -1.25
CA THR A 93 -6.89 3.06 -0.18
C THR A 93 -8.37 2.93 -0.50
N PHE A 94 -9.13 2.38 0.44
CA PHE A 94 -10.56 2.16 0.31
C PHE A 94 -11.32 2.85 1.46
N GLN A 95 -12.47 3.40 1.15
CA GLN A 95 -13.47 3.75 2.14
C GLN A 95 -14.23 2.49 2.52
N TYR A 96 -14.49 2.30 3.81
CA TYR A 96 -15.34 1.20 4.24
C TYR A 96 -16.74 1.29 3.60
N SER A 97 -17.18 0.17 3.05
CA SER A 97 -18.53 0.03 2.48
C SER A 97 -19.24 -1.14 3.15
N PRO A 98 -20.38 -0.91 3.82
CA PRO A 98 -21.15 -1.98 4.45
C PRO A 98 -21.58 -3.04 3.43
N ARG A 99 -21.30 -4.30 3.74
CA ARG A 99 -21.76 -5.44 2.92
C ARG A 99 -22.83 -6.21 3.69
N PRO A 100 -24.06 -6.33 3.17
CA PRO A 100 -25.13 -7.08 3.82
C PRO A 100 -24.68 -8.46 4.26
N GLY A 101 -25.09 -8.88 5.47
CA GLY A 101 -24.76 -10.17 6.04
C GLY A 101 -23.35 -10.26 6.66
N THR A 102 -22.63 -9.15 6.77
CA THR A 102 -21.36 -9.11 7.52
C THR A 102 -21.55 -8.49 8.89
N PRO A 103 -20.85 -8.98 9.95
CA PRO A 103 -20.96 -8.39 11.29
C PRO A 103 -20.64 -6.89 11.32
N ALA A 104 -19.68 -6.43 10.50
CA ALA A 104 -19.32 -5.02 10.42
C ALA A 104 -20.44 -4.12 9.88
N ALA A 105 -21.33 -4.65 9.02
CA ALA A 105 -22.49 -3.90 8.54
C ALA A 105 -23.59 -3.72 9.62
N GLU A 106 -23.58 -4.56 10.65
CA GLU A 106 -24.53 -4.57 11.76
C GLU A 106 -24.02 -3.80 13.00
N MET A 107 -22.78 -3.31 12.96
CA MET A 107 -22.22 -2.49 14.05
C MET A 107 -22.94 -1.15 14.13
N GLU A 108 -23.26 -0.70 15.35
CA GLU A 108 -24.02 0.55 15.58
C GLU A 108 -23.19 1.80 15.34
N ASP A 109 -21.88 1.74 15.53
CA ASP A 109 -20.93 2.86 15.44
C ASP A 109 -20.39 3.09 14.04
N GLN A 110 -21.30 3.12 13.04
CA GLN A 110 -20.96 3.48 11.66
C GLN A 110 -20.45 4.91 11.59
N ILE A 111 -19.38 5.14 10.83
CA ILE A 111 -18.75 6.45 10.70
C ILE A 111 -19.51 7.30 9.66
N PRO A 112 -19.81 8.59 9.95
CA PRO A 112 -20.40 9.50 8.98
C PRO A 112 -19.57 9.61 7.70
N LYS A 113 -20.23 9.67 6.53
CA LYS A 113 -19.58 9.65 5.23
C LYS A 113 -18.59 10.81 5.04
N GLU A 114 -18.90 11.98 5.55
CA GLU A 114 -18.03 13.16 5.51
C GLU A 114 -16.74 12.96 6.30
N VAL A 115 -16.79 12.26 7.44
CA VAL A 115 -15.60 11.90 8.22
C VAL A 115 -14.75 10.87 7.49
N VAL A 116 -15.39 9.86 6.88
CA VAL A 116 -14.69 8.86 6.08
C VAL A 116 -14.01 9.50 4.88
N GLN A 117 -14.69 10.46 4.21
CA GLN A 117 -14.13 11.18 3.07
C GLN A 117 -12.92 12.03 3.47
N ASP A 118 -13.00 12.80 4.57
CA ASP A 118 -11.87 13.57 5.10
C ASP A 118 -10.66 12.67 5.40
N ARG A 119 -10.86 11.56 6.11
CA ARG A 119 -9.79 10.60 6.41
C ARG A 119 -9.18 10.01 5.15
N PHE A 120 -10.01 9.66 4.18
CA PHE A 120 -9.56 9.13 2.90
C PHE A 120 -8.66 10.14 2.17
N GLU A 121 -9.08 11.39 2.05
CA GLU A 121 -8.30 12.43 1.37
C GLU A 121 -6.96 12.70 2.06
N ARG A 122 -6.95 12.76 3.39
CA ARG A 122 -5.72 12.93 4.19
C ARG A 122 -4.75 11.78 4.00
N LEU A 123 -5.25 10.53 3.97
CA LEU A 123 -4.41 9.36 3.76
C LEU A 123 -3.85 9.30 2.34
N VAL A 124 -4.68 9.59 1.33
CA VAL A 124 -4.23 9.66 -0.07
C VAL A 124 -3.16 10.72 -0.25
N ALA A 125 -3.38 11.94 0.29
CA ALA A 125 -2.40 13.02 0.21
C ALA A 125 -1.05 12.65 0.85
N LEU A 126 -1.07 11.96 2.01
CA LEU A 126 0.15 11.46 2.64
C LEU A 126 0.86 10.43 1.75
N GLN A 127 0.14 9.44 1.24
CA GLN A 127 0.72 8.39 0.39
C GLN A 127 1.29 8.97 -0.91
N ASP A 128 0.60 9.92 -1.53
CA ASP A 128 1.07 10.60 -2.73
C ASP A 128 2.37 11.38 -2.47
N SER A 129 2.48 12.04 -1.32
CA SER A 129 3.72 12.73 -0.93
C SER A 129 4.89 11.76 -0.76
N ILE A 130 4.66 10.61 -0.13
CA ILE A 130 5.67 9.55 0.05
C ILE A 130 6.12 9.01 -1.30
N GLN A 131 5.18 8.76 -2.22
CA GLN A 131 5.47 8.26 -3.55
C GLN A 131 6.25 9.30 -4.38
N ALA A 132 5.86 10.57 -4.31
CA ALA A 132 6.57 11.65 -4.99
C ALA A 132 8.01 11.79 -4.51
N GLU A 133 8.26 11.72 -3.20
CA GLU A 133 9.60 11.72 -2.64
C GLU A 133 10.44 10.52 -3.11
N ALA A 134 9.84 9.31 -3.14
CA ALA A 134 10.51 8.11 -3.64
C ALA A 134 10.85 8.24 -5.14
N ASN A 135 9.96 8.81 -5.94
CA ASN A 135 10.19 9.03 -7.36
C ASN A 135 11.30 10.08 -7.62
N LYS A 136 11.34 11.16 -6.82
CA LYS A 136 12.41 12.17 -6.94
C LYS A 136 13.81 11.58 -6.77
N LYS A 137 13.99 10.55 -5.95
CA LYS A 137 15.29 9.87 -5.74
C LYS A 137 15.79 9.11 -6.98
N LEU A 138 14.93 8.85 -7.95
CA LEU A 138 15.27 8.15 -9.19
C LEU A 138 15.67 9.09 -10.32
N ILE A 139 15.54 10.40 -10.13
CA ILE A 139 15.94 11.39 -11.16
C ILE A 139 17.46 11.27 -11.37
N GLY A 140 17.86 11.07 -12.64
CA GLY A 140 19.25 10.89 -13.03
C GLY A 140 19.79 9.46 -12.85
N THR A 141 18.92 8.48 -12.55
CA THR A 141 19.30 7.07 -12.52
C THR A 141 18.74 6.30 -13.72
N ASP A 142 19.41 5.22 -14.12
CA ASP A 142 18.91 4.30 -15.13
C ASP A 142 17.93 3.30 -14.50
N VAL A 143 16.82 3.04 -15.18
CA VAL A 143 15.78 2.10 -14.76
C VAL A 143 15.50 1.09 -15.86
N GLU A 144 15.69 -0.19 -15.56
CA GLU A 144 15.32 -1.29 -16.46
C GLU A 144 13.80 -1.41 -16.56
N LEU A 145 13.27 -1.44 -17.79
CA LEU A 145 11.85 -1.51 -18.05
C LEU A 145 11.48 -2.73 -18.90
N LEU A 146 10.44 -3.44 -18.50
CA LEU A 146 9.72 -4.34 -19.38
C LEU A 146 8.70 -3.50 -20.15
N VAL A 147 8.98 -3.26 -21.43
CA VAL A 147 8.13 -2.45 -22.31
C VAL A 147 6.84 -3.20 -22.64
N GLN A 148 5.71 -2.52 -22.52
CA GLN A 148 4.41 -3.06 -22.89
C GLN A 148 4.10 -2.69 -24.34
N ALA A 149 3.75 -3.68 -25.17
CA ALA A 149 3.49 -3.49 -26.59
C ALA A 149 2.19 -2.71 -26.87
N GLU A 150 1.24 -2.74 -25.92
CA GLU A 150 -0.04 -2.02 -26.03
C GLU A 150 -0.04 -0.81 -25.09
N GLY A 151 -0.04 0.39 -25.66
CA GLY A 151 -0.30 1.64 -24.93
C GLY A 151 -1.77 1.72 -24.51
N GLY A 152 -2.05 2.31 -23.35
CA GLY A 152 -3.43 2.71 -23.01
C GLY A 152 -3.91 3.87 -23.88
N ARG A 153 -5.23 4.16 -23.91
CA ARG A 153 -5.85 5.23 -24.73
C ARG A 153 -5.12 6.58 -24.70
N LYS A 154 -4.51 6.94 -23.54
CA LYS A 154 -3.71 8.17 -23.41
C LYS A 154 -2.36 8.11 -24.12
N ASN A 155 -1.84 6.93 -24.43
CA ASN A 155 -0.56 6.78 -25.11
C ASN A 155 -0.70 7.05 -26.61
N ASP A 156 -1.85 6.75 -27.20
CA ASP A 156 -2.14 7.06 -28.61
C ASP A 156 -2.19 8.58 -28.86
N GLU A 157 -2.69 9.34 -27.88
CA GLU A 157 -2.75 10.82 -27.95
C GLU A 157 -1.39 11.48 -27.67
N THR A 158 -0.56 10.88 -26.82
CA THR A 158 0.70 11.47 -26.35
C THR A 158 1.94 10.89 -27.03
N HIS A 159 1.79 9.85 -27.85
CA HIS A 159 2.87 9.06 -28.47
C HIS A 159 3.91 8.54 -27.46
N ARG A 160 3.46 8.29 -26.21
CA ARG A 160 4.31 7.76 -25.15
C ARG A 160 4.21 6.24 -25.10
N MET A 161 5.34 5.60 -24.91
CA MET A 161 5.40 4.19 -24.58
C MET A 161 5.27 4.00 -23.07
N THR A 162 4.92 2.78 -22.66
CA THR A 162 4.76 2.42 -21.26
C THR A 162 5.58 1.18 -20.97
N GLY A 163 6.27 1.19 -19.85
CA GLY A 163 7.00 0.04 -19.35
C GLY A 163 6.84 -0.14 -17.85
N ARG A 164 7.08 -1.34 -17.37
CA ARG A 164 7.09 -1.67 -15.95
C ARG A 164 8.50 -1.91 -15.47
N ALA A 165 8.91 -1.18 -14.45
CA ALA A 165 10.16 -1.40 -13.76
C ALA A 165 10.09 -2.66 -12.88
N ARG A 166 11.25 -3.19 -12.48
CA ARG A 166 11.34 -4.39 -11.64
C ARG A 166 10.63 -4.23 -10.28
N ASP A 167 10.54 -3.03 -9.76
CA ASP A 167 9.81 -2.69 -8.53
C ASP A 167 8.28 -2.51 -8.74
N GLY A 168 7.78 -2.84 -9.94
CA GLY A 168 6.37 -2.74 -10.31
C GLY A 168 5.91 -1.34 -10.74
N ARG A 169 6.80 -0.35 -10.71
CA ARG A 169 6.51 1.03 -11.07
C ARG A 169 6.19 1.17 -12.56
N LEU A 170 5.10 1.88 -12.87
CA LEU A 170 4.75 2.21 -14.24
C LEU A 170 5.54 3.45 -14.68
N VAL A 171 6.22 3.36 -15.81
CA VAL A 171 7.01 4.45 -16.38
C VAL A 171 6.53 4.74 -17.79
N HIS A 172 6.31 6.03 -18.06
CA HIS A 172 5.98 6.53 -19.39
C HIS A 172 7.23 7.20 -19.98
N PHE A 173 7.54 6.87 -21.23
CA PHE A 173 8.71 7.39 -21.94
C PHE A 173 8.39 7.59 -23.43
N THR A 174 9.19 8.38 -24.12
CA THR A 174 9.12 8.69 -25.57
C THR A 174 10.20 7.96 -26.32
#